data_60a78e8a79f41105a7cc48a24fa6dfb1
#
_entry.id   60a78e8a79f41105a7cc48a24fa6dfb1
#
_cell.length_a   1.000
_cell.length_b   1.000
_cell.length_c   1.000
_cell.angle_alpha   90.00
_cell.angle_beta   90.00
_cell.angle_gamma   90.00
#
_symmetry.space_group_name_H-M   'P 1'
#
loop_
_entity.id
_entity.type
_entity.pdbx_description
1 polymer ?
#
loop_
_entity_poly.entity_id
_entity_poly.type
_entity_poly.pdbx_seq_one_letter_code
_entity_poly.pdbx_strand_id
1 'polypeptide(L)'
;MNCTQNKKIEQVKETTMIVGIDVGSEKHYFRAFNWRGIELTRKPVAFSNSMEGFNSFYNTIVELMQKSELEEALVGIEPTGHYWFDLGQFMGEKDIKFVMVN
;
A
#
# COMPACT_ATOMS: atom_id res chain seq x y z
N MET A 1 17.87 -14.27 13.41
CA MET A 1 16.98 -13.45 12.57
C MET A 1 17.76 -12.93 11.38
N ASN A 2 17.22 -13.05 10.18
CA ASN A 2 17.96 -12.62 9.01
C ASN A 2 17.82 -11.11 8.77
N CYS A 3 18.71 -10.55 7.94
CA CYS A 3 18.76 -9.11 7.67
C CYS A 3 17.50 -8.58 7.02
N THR A 4 16.83 -9.40 6.21
CA THR A 4 15.61 -8.98 5.52
C THR A 4 14.48 -8.71 6.51
N GLN A 5 14.34 -9.56 7.52
CA GLN A 5 13.34 -9.38 8.55
C GLN A 5 13.60 -8.13 9.37
N ASN A 6 14.86 -7.89 9.73
CA ASN A 6 15.24 -6.68 10.46
C ASN A 6 14.90 -5.41 9.67
N LYS A 7 15.19 -5.42 8.36
CA LYS A 7 14.88 -4.28 7.50
C LYS A 7 13.38 -4.01 7.42
N LYS A 8 12.56 -5.07 7.36
CA LYS A 8 11.10 -4.90 7.34
C LYS A 8 10.59 -4.27 8.62
N ILE A 9 11.11 -4.70 9.76
CA ILE A 9 10.73 -4.15 11.07
C ILE A 9 11.14 -2.68 11.17
N GLU A 10 12.34 -2.36 10.71
CA GLU A 10 12.87 -0.99 10.75
C GLU A 10 12.09 -0.02 9.87
N GLN A 11 11.39 -0.51 8.84
CA GLN A 11 10.60 0.33 7.94
C GLN A 11 9.28 0.79 8.55
N VAL A 12 8.82 0.14 9.63
CA VAL A 12 7.55 0.48 10.26
C VAL A 12 7.80 1.34 11.49
N LYS A 13 7.29 2.57 11.44
CA LYS A 13 7.39 3.55 12.53
C LYS A 13 6.00 3.92 12.99
N GLU A 14 5.91 4.66 14.08
CA GLU A 14 4.62 5.17 14.60
C GLU A 14 3.91 6.09 13.61
N THR A 15 4.66 6.65 12.65
CA THR A 15 4.14 7.52 11.60
C THR A 15 3.84 6.79 10.30
N THR A 16 4.01 5.47 10.26
CA THR A 16 3.85 4.66 9.05
C THR A 16 2.44 4.12 8.93
N MET A 17 1.81 4.38 7.78
CA MET A 17 0.57 3.70 7.40
C MET A 17 0.95 2.45 6.60
N ILE A 18 0.36 1.32 6.98
CA ILE A 18 0.59 0.05 6.31
C ILE A 18 -0.58 -0.20 5.37
N VAL A 19 -0.29 -0.46 4.10
CA VAL A 19 -1.31 -0.70 3.08
C VAL A 19 -1.10 -2.09 2.52
N GLY A 20 -2.14 -2.90 2.54
CA GLY A 20 -2.11 -4.23 1.90
C GLY A 20 -2.94 -4.19 0.64
N ILE A 21 -2.36 -4.64 -0.48
CA ILE A 21 -3.05 -4.65 -1.77
C ILE A 21 -3.20 -6.09 -2.27
N ASP A 22 -4.43 -6.44 -2.59
CA ASP A 22 -4.78 -7.67 -3.29
C ASP A 22 -4.94 -7.31 -4.76
N VAL A 23 -4.08 -7.88 -5.61
CA VAL A 23 -3.97 -7.50 -7.02
C VAL A 23 -4.88 -8.38 -7.88
N GLY A 24 -5.60 -7.73 -8.79
CA GLY A 24 -6.42 -8.41 -9.78
C GLY A 24 -6.16 -7.86 -11.18
N SER A 25 -6.71 -8.49 -12.20
CA SER A 25 -6.48 -8.09 -13.58
C SER A 25 -7.14 -6.75 -13.93
N GLU A 26 -8.36 -6.54 -13.47
CA GLU A 26 -9.12 -5.32 -13.78
C GLU A 26 -9.19 -4.37 -12.62
N LYS A 27 -9.23 -4.90 -11.40
CA LYS A 27 -9.34 -4.12 -10.17
C LYS A 27 -8.37 -4.66 -9.13
N HIS A 28 -7.88 -3.74 -8.34
CA HIS A 28 -7.12 -4.05 -7.14
C HIS A 28 -7.96 -3.64 -5.92
N TYR A 29 -7.66 -4.23 -4.77
CA TYR A 29 -8.34 -3.89 -3.53
C TYR A 29 -7.29 -3.60 -2.47
N PHE A 30 -7.50 -2.60 -1.64
CA PHE A 30 -6.55 -2.33 -0.57
C PHE A 30 -7.26 -2.14 0.77
N ARG A 31 -6.50 -2.41 1.84
CA ARG A 31 -6.85 -2.06 3.21
C ARG A 31 -5.67 -1.31 3.81
N ALA A 32 -5.96 -0.36 4.68
CA ALA A 32 -4.94 0.44 5.33
C ALA A 32 -5.03 0.30 6.84
N PHE A 33 -3.88 0.30 7.49
CA PHE A 33 -3.74 0.11 8.93
C PHE A 33 -2.73 1.12 9.48
N ASN A 34 -2.88 1.45 10.76
CA ASN A 34 -1.82 2.20 11.41
C ASN A 34 -0.73 1.22 11.88
N TRP A 35 0.34 1.76 12.48
CA TRP A 35 1.48 0.94 12.93
C TRP A 35 1.09 -0.08 14.00
N ARG A 36 -0.01 0.13 14.70
CA ARG A 36 -0.51 -0.80 15.71
C ARG A 36 -1.38 -1.91 15.13
N GLY A 37 -1.63 -1.86 13.84
CA GLY A 37 -2.49 -2.84 13.17
C GLY A 37 -3.97 -2.51 13.24
N ILE A 38 -4.32 -1.30 13.66
CA ILE A 38 -5.73 -0.87 13.68
C ILE A 38 -6.12 -0.46 12.26
N GLU A 39 -7.18 -1.06 11.75
CA GLU A 39 -7.62 -0.81 10.38
C GLU A 39 -8.25 0.59 10.26
N LEU A 40 -7.80 1.31 9.23
CA LEU A 40 -8.27 2.67 8.93
C LEU A 40 -9.36 2.66 7.86
N THR A 41 -9.42 1.61 7.05
CA THR A 41 -10.49 1.39 6.08
C THR A 41 -11.54 0.49 6.72
N ARG A 42 -12.83 0.77 6.45
CA ARG A 42 -13.92 -0.05 7.01
C ARG A 42 -14.05 -1.37 6.28
N LYS A 43 -13.68 -1.38 5.00
CA LYS A 43 -13.76 -2.53 4.11
C LYS A 43 -12.71 -2.37 3.03
N PRO A 44 -12.40 -3.42 2.26
CA PRO A 44 -11.48 -3.28 1.16
C PRO A 44 -11.96 -2.20 0.19
N VAL A 45 -11.03 -1.36 -0.26
CA VAL A 45 -11.32 -0.27 -1.19
C VAL A 45 -10.86 -0.69 -2.58
N ALA A 46 -11.77 -0.66 -3.53
CA ALA A 46 -11.47 -1.06 -4.91
C ALA A 46 -10.91 0.11 -5.70
N PHE A 47 -9.94 -0.16 -6.57
CA PHE A 47 -9.49 0.81 -7.57
C PHE A 47 -9.13 0.08 -8.86
N SER A 48 -9.40 0.71 -10.00
CA SER A 48 -9.16 0.06 -11.28
C SER A 48 -7.68 -0.06 -11.60
N ASN A 49 -7.33 -1.09 -12.37
CA ASN A 49 -5.96 -1.30 -12.85
C ASN A 49 -5.72 -0.38 -14.05
N SER A 50 -5.66 0.93 -13.79
CA SER A 50 -5.50 1.97 -14.79
C SER A 50 -4.90 3.21 -14.12
N MET A 51 -4.41 4.15 -14.91
CA MET A 51 -3.87 5.40 -14.37
C MET A 51 -4.92 6.15 -13.54
N GLU A 52 -6.16 6.15 -14.00
CA GLU A 52 -7.27 6.77 -13.26
C GLU A 52 -7.46 6.13 -11.90
N GLY A 53 -7.46 4.78 -11.86
CA GLY A 53 -7.58 4.04 -10.61
C GLY A 53 -6.39 4.27 -9.69
N PHE A 54 -5.19 4.34 -10.23
CA PHE A 54 -3.98 4.58 -9.45
C PHE A 54 -4.00 5.95 -8.81
N ASN A 55 -4.45 6.97 -9.54
CA ASN A 55 -4.58 8.31 -8.98
C ASN A 55 -5.63 8.36 -7.88
N SER A 56 -6.74 7.66 -8.05
CA SER A 56 -7.78 7.55 -7.02
C SER A 56 -7.22 6.89 -5.76
N PHE A 57 -6.49 5.80 -5.93
CA PHE A 57 -5.81 5.12 -4.84
C PHE A 57 -4.85 6.06 -4.10
N TYR A 58 -4.01 6.77 -4.85
CA TYR A 58 -3.04 7.69 -4.27
C TYR A 58 -3.74 8.78 -3.44
N ASN A 59 -4.76 9.39 -4.00
CA ASN A 59 -5.51 10.44 -3.31
C ASN A 59 -6.15 9.91 -2.03
N THR A 60 -6.68 8.69 -2.08
CA THR A 60 -7.32 8.07 -0.91
C THR A 60 -6.31 7.80 0.21
N ILE A 61 -5.13 7.25 -0.13
CA ILE A 61 -4.15 6.98 0.92
C ILE A 61 -3.58 8.27 1.52
N VAL A 62 -3.43 9.33 0.71
CA VAL A 62 -2.99 10.62 1.23
C VAL A 62 -4.01 11.18 2.22
N GLU A 63 -5.30 11.10 1.87
CA GLU A 63 -6.35 11.53 2.80
C GLU A 63 -6.34 10.74 4.10
N LEU A 64 -6.20 9.43 4.00
CA LEU A 64 -6.15 8.57 5.19
C LEU A 64 -4.95 8.91 6.06
N MET A 65 -3.79 9.18 5.45
CA MET A 65 -2.60 9.57 6.20
C MET A 65 -2.82 10.89 6.93
N GLN A 66 -3.41 11.87 6.26
CA GLN A 66 -3.68 13.18 6.86
C GLN A 66 -4.65 13.07 8.05
N LYS A 67 -5.73 12.31 7.87
CA LYS A 67 -6.72 12.11 8.93
C LYS A 67 -6.14 11.38 10.14
N SER A 68 -5.22 10.47 9.91
CA SER A 68 -4.66 9.61 10.96
C SER A 68 -3.32 10.13 11.46
N GLU A 69 -2.88 11.29 11.01
CA GLU A 69 -1.61 11.92 11.39
C GLU A 69 -0.42 10.99 11.11
N LEU A 70 -0.46 10.32 9.96
CA LEU A 70 0.61 9.45 9.50
C LEU A 70 1.37 10.15 8.37
N GLU A 71 2.66 9.89 8.28
CA GLU A 71 3.55 10.66 7.40
C GLU A 71 4.02 9.88 6.17
N GLU A 72 4.13 8.57 6.28
CA GLU A 72 4.59 7.75 5.17
C GLU A 72 3.75 6.49 5.04
N ALA A 73 3.76 5.89 3.84
CA ALA A 73 3.05 4.63 3.60
C ALA A 73 4.04 3.54 3.20
N LEU A 74 3.83 2.35 3.73
CA LEU A 74 4.52 1.15 3.29
C LEU A 74 3.47 0.20 2.73
N VAL A 75 3.62 -0.17 1.47
CA VAL A 75 2.63 -0.99 0.77
C VAL A 75 3.14 -2.42 0.64
N GLY A 76 2.30 -3.38 1.02
CA GLY A 76 2.56 -4.79 0.77
C GLY A 76 1.67 -5.26 -0.38
N ILE A 77 2.27 -5.90 -1.38
CA ILE A 77 1.53 -6.42 -2.54
C ILE A 77 1.65 -7.93 -2.54
N GLU A 78 0.49 -8.61 -2.59
CA GLU A 78 0.45 -10.03 -2.83
C GLU A 78 0.31 -10.22 -4.34
N PRO A 79 1.40 -10.59 -5.04
CA PRO A 79 1.39 -10.60 -6.50
C PRO A 79 0.61 -11.76 -7.07
N THR A 80 -0.15 -11.48 -8.12
CA THR A 80 -0.77 -12.50 -8.96
C THR A 80 -0.37 -12.20 -10.39
N GLY A 81 0.46 -13.06 -10.97
CA GLY A 81 0.96 -12.87 -12.32
C GLY A 81 1.68 -11.55 -12.50
N HIS A 82 1.34 -10.82 -13.54
CA HIS A 82 1.99 -9.56 -13.91
C HIS A 82 1.10 -8.33 -13.68
N TYR A 83 -0.07 -8.51 -13.11
CA TYR A 83 -1.06 -7.42 -12.99
C TYR A 83 -0.64 -6.29 -12.05
N TRP A 84 0.43 -6.48 -11.28
CA TRP A 84 0.95 -5.46 -10.38
C TRP A 84 1.96 -4.51 -11.04
N PHE A 85 2.43 -4.82 -12.26
CA PHE A 85 3.55 -4.10 -12.89
C PHE A 85 3.29 -2.61 -13.05
N ASP A 86 2.14 -2.24 -13.62
CA ASP A 86 1.82 -0.84 -13.85
C ASP A 86 1.61 -0.09 -12.54
N LEU A 87 0.97 -0.73 -11.58
CA LEU A 87 0.79 -0.16 -10.24
C LEU A 87 2.15 0.05 -9.57
N GLY A 88 3.05 -0.93 -9.68
CA GLY A 88 4.39 -0.83 -9.11
C GLY A 88 5.17 0.34 -9.71
N GLN A 89 5.08 0.53 -11.02
CA GLN A 89 5.72 1.66 -11.68
C GLN A 89 5.14 2.99 -11.19
N PHE A 90 3.83 3.08 -11.07
CA PHE A 90 3.16 4.27 -10.55
C PHE A 90 3.66 4.60 -9.13
N MET A 91 3.71 3.60 -8.26
CA MET A 91 4.18 3.81 -6.89
C MET A 91 5.63 4.27 -6.85
N GLY A 92 6.47 3.71 -7.72
CA GLY A 92 7.86 4.15 -7.83
C GLY A 92 7.98 5.61 -8.22
N GLU A 93 7.15 6.06 -9.15
CA GLU A 93 7.13 7.47 -9.59
C GLU A 93 6.65 8.41 -8.49
N LYS A 94 5.82 7.92 -7.57
CA LYS A 94 5.30 8.69 -6.44
C LYS A 94 6.14 8.52 -5.17
N ASP A 95 7.27 7.83 -5.27
CA ASP A 95 8.12 7.52 -4.12
C ASP A 95 7.40 6.79 -3.00
N ILE A 96 6.44 5.95 -3.35
CA ILE A 96 5.74 5.10 -2.39
C ILE A 96 6.51 3.79 -2.28
N LYS A 97 6.95 3.47 -1.07
CA LYS A 97 7.67 2.21 -0.83
C LYS A 97 6.70 1.03 -0.86
N PHE A 98 7.09 -0.02 -1.56
CA PHE A 98 6.29 -1.23 -1.56
C PHE A 98 7.18 -2.47 -1.52
N VAL A 99 6.63 -3.54 -0.96
CA VAL A 99 7.30 -4.84 -0.88
C VAL A 99 6.33 -5.91 -1.40
N MET A 100 6.91 -6.96 -1.96
CA MET A 100 6.14 -8.11 -2.40
C MET A 100 5.96 -9.05 -1.23
N VAL A 101 4.73 -9.49 -1.00
CA VAL A 101 4.37 -10.37 0.13
C VAL A 101 3.90 -11.70 -0.43
N ASN A 102 4.44 -12.79 0.08
CA ASN A 102 4.02 -14.14 -0.33
C ASN A 102 2.98 -14.69 0.63
#